data_71d8fcf27b06f2fdfd2d043a95e307ee
#
_entry.id   71d8fcf27b06f2fdfd2d043a95e307ee
#
_cell.length_a   1.000
_cell.length_b   1.000
_cell.length_c   1.000
_cell.angle_alpha   90.00
_cell.angle_beta   90.00
_cell.angle_gamma   90.00
#
_symmetry.space_group_name_H-M   'P 1'
#
loop_
_entity.id
_entity.type
_entity.pdbx_description
1 polymer ?
#
loop_
_entity_poly.entity_id
_entity_poly.type
_entity_poly.pdbx_seq_one_letter_code
_entity_poly.pdbx_strand_id
1 'polypeptide(L)'
;MNEFISEQLYEYLVKHSSEEPQHLKKLNKETHLKILNPRMLSGHIQGRFLSLITKIHKPEKVLEIGTYTGYSTLCFSEGVKVSGEIHTIDKNEELLKIQSDYFKNTKVPIKQYCGEALEIIPSINEMFDLIFLDADKENYVNYYRLVIDKLRKGGLIIADNVL
;
A
#
# COMPACT_ATOMS: atom_id res chain seq x y z
N MET A 1 -19.08 -6.49 0.62
CA MET A 1 -19.96 -5.38 0.16
C MET A 1 -19.42 -4.13 0.84
N ASN A 2 -19.12 -3.10 0.11
CA ASN A 2 -18.56 -1.87 0.70
C ASN A 2 -19.76 -1.11 1.32
N GLU A 3 -19.81 -0.92 2.62
CA GLU A 3 -20.96 -0.32 3.32
C GLU A 3 -21.21 1.15 2.93
N PHE A 4 -20.21 1.79 2.31
CA PHE A 4 -20.23 3.23 1.96
C PHE A 4 -20.62 3.53 0.51
N ILE A 5 -20.55 2.53 -0.39
CA ILE A 5 -20.85 2.73 -1.82
C ILE A 5 -21.89 1.69 -2.26
N SER A 6 -22.93 2.13 -2.96
CA SER A 6 -23.89 1.20 -3.55
C SER A 6 -23.24 0.34 -4.63
N GLU A 7 -23.80 -0.86 -4.86
CA GLU A 7 -23.30 -1.77 -5.89
C GLU A 7 -23.29 -1.12 -7.28
N GLN A 8 -24.33 -0.37 -7.62
CA GLN A 8 -24.42 0.37 -8.87
C GLN A 8 -23.30 1.41 -9.04
N LEU A 9 -22.98 2.13 -7.95
CA LEU A 9 -21.88 3.09 -7.97
C LEU A 9 -20.53 2.38 -8.11
N TYR A 10 -20.35 1.26 -7.43
CA TYR A 10 -19.13 0.45 -7.57
C TYR A 10 -18.94 -0.07 -8.99
N GLU A 11 -19.99 -0.61 -9.62
CA GLU A 11 -19.95 -1.03 -11.02
C GLU A 11 -19.61 0.12 -11.97
N TYR A 12 -20.21 1.29 -11.74
CA TYR A 12 -19.88 2.49 -12.50
C TYR A 12 -18.40 2.87 -12.38
N LEU A 13 -17.86 2.87 -11.14
CA LEU A 13 -16.45 3.17 -10.89
C LEU A 13 -15.54 2.17 -11.59
N VAL A 14 -15.84 0.87 -11.50
CA VAL A 14 -15.05 -0.18 -12.18
C VAL A 14 -15.06 0.02 -13.70
N LYS A 15 -16.23 0.31 -14.28
CA LYS A 15 -16.39 0.49 -15.73
C LYS A 15 -15.65 1.74 -16.26
N HIS A 16 -15.50 2.78 -15.43
CA HIS A 16 -14.91 4.07 -15.84
C HIS A 16 -13.51 4.30 -15.27
N SER A 17 -12.93 3.32 -14.58
CA SER A 17 -11.54 3.33 -14.13
C SER A 17 -10.64 2.54 -15.07
N SER A 18 -9.34 2.78 -14.98
CA SER A 18 -8.34 1.95 -15.69
C SER A 18 -8.48 0.50 -15.30
N GLU A 19 -8.30 -0.42 -16.25
CA GLU A 19 -8.34 -1.86 -15.98
C GLU A 19 -7.32 -2.26 -14.90
N GLU A 20 -7.71 -3.24 -14.12
CA GLU A 20 -6.80 -3.87 -13.16
C GLU A 20 -5.72 -4.67 -13.92
N PRO A 21 -4.42 -4.36 -13.71
CA PRO A 21 -3.33 -5.12 -14.33
C PRO A 21 -3.37 -6.62 -14.00
N GLN A 22 -2.90 -7.45 -14.94
CA GLN A 22 -2.98 -8.91 -14.81
C GLN A 22 -2.29 -9.46 -13.54
N HIS A 23 -1.15 -8.89 -13.15
CA HIS A 23 -0.45 -9.31 -11.92
C HIS A 23 -1.25 -8.99 -10.66
N LEU A 24 -1.99 -7.86 -10.64
CA LEU A 24 -2.88 -7.50 -9.54
C LEU A 24 -4.14 -8.38 -9.52
N LYS A 25 -4.74 -8.68 -10.67
CA LYS A 25 -5.84 -9.66 -10.78
C LYS A 25 -5.42 -11.03 -10.23
N LYS A 26 -4.18 -11.45 -10.54
CA LYS A 26 -3.63 -12.72 -10.04
C LYS A 26 -3.44 -12.68 -8.52
N LEU A 27 -2.85 -11.63 -7.99
CA LEU A 27 -2.66 -11.45 -6.54
C LEU A 27 -3.99 -11.43 -5.80
N ASN A 28 -4.97 -10.66 -6.31
CA ASN A 28 -6.32 -10.59 -5.76
C ASN A 28 -6.96 -11.98 -5.67
N LYS A 29 -6.94 -12.74 -6.78
CA LYS A 29 -7.47 -14.11 -6.80
C LYS A 29 -6.73 -15.03 -5.82
N GLU A 30 -5.42 -14.94 -5.76
CA GLU A 30 -4.61 -15.78 -4.87
C GLU A 30 -4.87 -15.43 -3.40
N THR A 31 -4.99 -14.15 -3.06
CA THR A 31 -5.37 -13.68 -1.72
C THR A 31 -6.71 -14.26 -1.29
N HIS A 32 -7.73 -14.20 -2.15
CA HIS A 32 -9.06 -14.75 -1.84
C HIS A 32 -9.08 -16.26 -1.70
N LEU A 33 -8.18 -16.97 -2.35
CA LEU A 33 -8.12 -18.44 -2.29
C LEU A 33 -7.31 -18.97 -1.10
N LYS A 34 -6.29 -18.23 -0.64
CA LYS A 34 -5.27 -18.77 0.26
C LYS A 34 -5.15 -18.05 1.60
N ILE A 35 -5.62 -16.80 1.68
CA ILE A 35 -5.35 -15.96 2.84
C ILE A 35 -6.62 -15.74 3.65
N LEU A 36 -6.49 -15.77 4.98
CA LEU A 36 -7.56 -15.41 5.89
C LEU A 36 -7.89 -13.91 5.76
N ASN A 37 -9.17 -13.58 5.89
CA ASN A 37 -9.67 -12.20 5.81
C ASN A 37 -9.38 -11.46 4.49
N PRO A 38 -9.65 -12.04 3.31
CA PRO A 38 -9.31 -11.44 2.02
C PRO A 38 -9.95 -10.06 1.79
N ARG A 39 -10.92 -9.68 2.62
CA ARG A 39 -11.56 -8.35 2.61
C ARG A 39 -10.63 -7.21 3.01
N MET A 40 -9.47 -7.51 3.61
CA MET A 40 -8.45 -6.51 3.95
C MET A 40 -7.65 -6.05 2.73
N LEU A 41 -7.85 -6.67 1.56
CA LEU A 41 -7.19 -6.27 0.33
C LEU A 41 -7.77 -4.93 -0.16
N SER A 42 -6.90 -3.98 -0.49
CA SER A 42 -7.30 -2.66 -1.02
C SER A 42 -8.21 -2.77 -2.25
N GLY A 43 -7.92 -3.71 -3.16
CA GLY A 43 -8.74 -4.00 -4.32
C GLY A 43 -8.59 -2.99 -5.47
N HIS A 44 -9.39 -3.21 -6.53
CA HIS A 44 -9.20 -2.53 -7.82
C HIS A 44 -9.31 -1.00 -7.73
N ILE A 45 -10.40 -0.48 -7.19
CA ILE A 45 -10.66 0.98 -7.23
C ILE A 45 -9.65 1.74 -6.36
N GLN A 46 -9.45 1.31 -5.12
CA GLN A 46 -8.46 1.92 -4.23
C GLN A 46 -7.06 1.80 -4.82
N GLY A 47 -6.69 0.63 -5.35
CA GLY A 47 -5.39 0.43 -5.97
C GLY A 47 -5.16 1.33 -7.19
N ARG A 48 -6.17 1.55 -8.04
CA ARG A 48 -6.05 2.51 -9.17
C ARG A 48 -5.91 3.95 -8.69
N PHE A 49 -6.60 4.31 -7.61
CA PHE A 49 -6.47 5.62 -6.99
C PHE A 49 -5.05 5.84 -6.42
N LEU A 50 -4.51 4.87 -5.67
CA LEU A 50 -3.14 4.93 -5.14
C LEU A 50 -2.10 5.02 -6.27
N SER A 51 -2.27 4.22 -7.33
CA SER A 51 -1.43 4.29 -8.52
C SER A 51 -1.49 5.66 -9.21
N LEU A 52 -2.69 6.25 -9.34
CA LEU A 52 -2.88 7.57 -9.93
C LEU A 52 -2.14 8.65 -9.13
N ILE A 53 -2.34 8.69 -7.81
CA ILE A 53 -1.66 9.64 -6.93
C ILE A 53 -0.15 9.50 -7.07
N THR A 54 0.35 8.28 -7.05
CA THR A 54 1.79 8.01 -7.15
C THR A 54 2.36 8.45 -8.50
N LYS A 55 1.63 8.23 -9.60
CA LYS A 55 2.02 8.69 -10.95
C LYS A 55 2.04 10.22 -11.07
N ILE A 56 1.13 10.91 -10.38
CA ILE A 56 1.09 12.39 -10.35
C ILE A 56 2.23 12.92 -9.48
N HIS A 57 2.38 12.39 -8.28
CA HIS A 57 3.36 12.86 -7.28
C HIS A 57 4.79 12.46 -7.64
N LYS A 58 4.99 11.29 -8.27
CA LYS A 58 6.29 10.72 -8.66
C LYS A 58 7.30 10.68 -7.50
N PRO A 59 6.95 10.03 -6.39
CA PRO A 59 7.82 9.96 -5.22
C PRO A 59 9.11 9.19 -5.56
N GLU A 60 10.20 9.52 -4.87
CA GLU A 60 11.41 8.70 -4.83
C GLU A 60 11.31 7.64 -3.74
N LYS A 61 10.81 8.03 -2.56
CA LYS A 61 10.69 7.12 -1.43
C LYS A 61 9.27 7.08 -0.90
N VAL A 62 8.75 5.86 -0.80
CA VAL A 62 7.43 5.57 -0.24
C VAL A 62 7.61 4.75 1.03
N LEU A 63 6.87 5.10 2.10
CA LEU A 63 6.68 4.27 3.29
C LEU A 63 5.24 3.80 3.34
N GLU A 64 5.05 2.51 3.49
CA GLU A 64 3.75 1.88 3.69
C GLU A 64 3.73 1.17 5.04
N ILE A 65 2.69 1.41 5.83
CA ILE A 65 2.43 0.74 7.10
C ILE A 65 1.16 -0.07 6.95
N GLY A 66 1.30 -1.40 6.88
CA GLY A 66 0.26 -2.34 6.49
C GLY A 66 0.45 -2.83 5.06
N THR A 67 1.32 -3.83 4.86
CA THR A 67 1.60 -4.44 3.56
C THR A 67 0.50 -5.42 3.15
N TYR A 68 0.00 -6.20 4.11
CA TYR A 68 -0.88 -7.34 3.88
C TYR A 68 -0.31 -8.26 2.79
N THR A 69 -0.99 -8.51 1.68
CA THR A 69 -0.45 -9.32 0.57
C THR A 69 0.36 -8.52 -0.46
N GLY A 70 0.49 -7.20 -0.28
CA GLY A 70 1.30 -6.32 -1.12
C GLY A 70 0.58 -5.69 -2.30
N TYR A 71 -0.76 -5.68 -2.30
CA TYR A 71 -1.53 -5.13 -3.41
C TYR A 71 -1.33 -3.61 -3.57
N SER A 72 -1.45 -2.84 -2.49
CA SER A 72 -1.17 -1.40 -2.45
C SER A 72 0.28 -1.09 -2.80
N THR A 73 1.23 -1.87 -2.24
CA THR A 73 2.67 -1.76 -2.55
C THR A 73 2.93 -1.85 -4.06
N LEU A 74 2.31 -2.82 -4.74
CA LEU A 74 2.42 -2.97 -6.19
C LEU A 74 1.79 -1.81 -6.95
N CYS A 75 0.68 -1.26 -6.45
CA CYS A 75 0.06 -0.07 -7.04
C CYS A 75 0.97 1.16 -6.91
N PHE A 76 1.64 1.36 -5.78
CA PHE A 76 2.64 2.41 -5.60
C PHE A 76 3.82 2.24 -6.57
N SER A 77 4.28 0.99 -6.79
CA SER A 77 5.41 0.71 -7.68
C SER A 77 5.21 1.18 -9.12
N GLU A 78 3.95 1.39 -9.55
CA GLU A 78 3.65 1.88 -10.88
C GLU A 78 4.00 3.36 -11.11
N GLY A 79 4.14 4.15 -10.04
CA GLY A 79 4.37 5.59 -10.13
C GLY A 79 5.63 6.09 -9.43
N VAL A 80 6.27 5.27 -8.61
CA VAL A 80 7.58 5.58 -8.00
C VAL A 80 8.62 5.78 -9.09
N LYS A 81 9.51 6.78 -8.94
CA LYS A 81 10.61 7.01 -9.87
C LYS A 81 11.50 5.76 -10.01
N VAL A 82 12.11 5.58 -11.18
CA VAL A 82 12.97 4.40 -11.45
C VAL A 82 14.16 4.33 -10.49
N SER A 83 14.67 5.48 -10.02
CA SER A 83 15.72 5.59 -9.00
C SER A 83 15.21 5.45 -7.56
N GLY A 84 13.90 5.31 -7.38
CA GLY A 84 13.27 5.29 -6.08
C GLY A 84 13.14 3.89 -5.48
N GLU A 85 12.54 3.84 -4.30
CA GLU A 85 12.31 2.61 -3.55
C GLU A 85 11.04 2.70 -2.70
N ILE A 86 10.50 1.54 -2.32
CA ILE A 86 9.35 1.43 -1.43
C ILE A 86 9.80 0.67 -0.17
N HIS A 87 9.48 1.23 0.99
CA HIS A 87 9.59 0.58 2.28
C HIS A 87 8.20 0.18 2.73
N THR A 88 7.99 -1.09 3.04
CA THR A 88 6.69 -1.59 3.49
C THR A 88 6.84 -2.44 4.73
N ILE A 89 5.95 -2.24 5.71
CA ILE A 89 6.01 -2.85 7.03
C ILE A 89 4.74 -3.66 7.27
N ASP A 90 4.90 -4.91 7.68
CA ASP A 90 3.81 -5.76 8.16
C ASP A 90 4.27 -6.64 9.31
N LYS A 91 3.38 -6.93 10.25
CA LYS A 91 3.72 -7.80 11.37
C LYS A 91 3.48 -9.29 11.11
N ASN A 92 2.74 -9.62 10.06
CA ASN A 92 2.38 -11.00 9.74
C ASN A 92 3.46 -11.68 8.86
N GLU A 93 4.32 -12.47 9.49
CA GLU A 93 5.38 -13.22 8.80
C GLU A 93 4.87 -14.26 7.81
N GLU A 94 3.64 -14.79 7.99
CA GLU A 94 3.03 -15.75 7.06
C GLU A 94 2.82 -15.17 5.66
N LEU A 95 2.72 -13.85 5.54
CA LEU A 95 2.51 -13.15 4.28
C LEU A 95 3.80 -12.84 3.52
N LEU A 96 4.97 -12.94 4.16
CA LEU A 96 6.26 -12.61 3.53
C LEU A 96 6.51 -13.36 2.23
N LYS A 97 6.10 -14.63 2.18
CA LYS A 97 6.32 -15.45 0.98
C LYS A 97 5.51 -14.93 -0.21
N ILE A 98 4.22 -14.69 -0.04
CA ILE A 98 3.37 -14.17 -1.12
C ILE A 98 3.82 -12.78 -1.55
N GLN A 99 4.14 -11.90 -0.62
CA GLN A 99 4.69 -10.58 -0.89
C GLN A 99 5.96 -10.68 -1.76
N SER A 100 6.95 -11.45 -1.33
CA SER A 100 8.23 -11.63 -2.03
C SER A 100 8.05 -12.21 -3.43
N ASP A 101 7.12 -13.15 -3.61
CA ASP A 101 6.84 -13.77 -4.91
C ASP A 101 6.31 -12.77 -5.93
N TYR A 102 5.58 -11.74 -5.50
CA TYR A 102 5.08 -10.69 -6.38
C TYR A 102 6.07 -9.53 -6.53
N PHE A 103 6.77 -9.15 -5.45
CA PHE A 103 7.67 -7.99 -5.47
C PHE A 103 8.92 -8.17 -6.33
N LYS A 104 9.42 -9.40 -6.47
CA LYS A 104 10.60 -9.71 -7.32
C LYS A 104 10.46 -9.27 -8.79
N ASN A 105 9.24 -9.04 -9.26
CA ASN A 105 8.97 -8.65 -10.64
C ASN A 105 8.73 -7.12 -10.79
N THR A 106 8.87 -6.35 -9.73
CA THR A 106 8.75 -4.89 -9.78
C THR A 106 10.01 -4.24 -10.36
N LYS A 107 9.83 -3.07 -10.98
CA LYS A 107 10.95 -2.29 -11.54
C LYS A 107 11.71 -1.49 -10.49
N VAL A 108 11.08 -1.26 -9.34
CA VAL A 108 11.68 -0.50 -8.23
C VAL A 108 11.92 -1.43 -7.06
N PRO A 109 13.00 -1.24 -6.29
CA PRO A 109 13.27 -2.00 -5.08
C PRO A 109 12.14 -1.85 -4.05
N ILE A 110 11.75 -2.97 -3.44
CA ILE A 110 10.82 -3.00 -2.32
C ILE A 110 11.54 -3.60 -1.12
N LYS A 111 11.69 -2.81 -0.08
CA LYS A 111 12.26 -3.23 1.22
C LYS A 111 11.13 -3.66 2.13
N GLN A 112 11.09 -4.95 2.43
CA GLN A 112 10.10 -5.53 3.34
C GLN A 112 10.65 -5.56 4.75
N TYR A 113 9.85 -5.08 5.70
CA TYR A 113 10.12 -5.18 7.14
C TYR A 113 9.02 -6.01 7.78
N CYS A 114 9.40 -7.00 8.58
CA CYS A 114 8.46 -7.84 9.32
C CYS A 114 8.56 -7.55 10.81
N GLY A 115 7.47 -7.12 11.42
CA GLY A 115 7.37 -6.81 12.84
C GLY A 115 6.48 -5.61 13.15
N GLU A 116 6.48 -5.19 14.40
CA GLU A 116 5.66 -4.07 14.87
C GLU A 116 6.17 -2.74 14.28
N ALA A 117 5.29 -2.03 13.59
CA ALA A 117 5.66 -0.79 12.89
C ALA A 117 6.15 0.30 13.86
N LEU A 118 5.62 0.36 15.09
CA LEU A 118 6.07 1.31 16.11
C LEU A 118 7.54 1.11 16.49
N GLU A 119 8.07 -0.12 16.39
CA GLU A 119 9.45 -0.43 16.67
C GLU A 119 10.35 -0.26 15.43
N ILE A 120 9.82 -0.56 14.26
CA ILE A 120 10.57 -0.53 13.00
C ILE A 120 10.75 0.91 12.49
N ILE A 121 9.70 1.74 12.50
CA ILE A 121 9.74 3.11 11.95
C ILE A 121 10.90 3.94 12.52
N PRO A 122 11.18 3.94 13.84
CA PRO A 122 12.31 4.71 14.38
C PRO A 122 13.67 4.28 13.82
N SER A 123 13.84 3.00 13.48
CA SER A 123 15.09 2.46 12.97
C SER A 123 15.36 2.80 11.50
N ILE A 124 14.34 3.19 10.74
CA ILE A 124 14.48 3.58 9.33
C ILE A 124 15.02 5.01 9.26
N ASN A 125 16.29 5.17 8.93
CA ASN A 125 16.92 6.50 8.79
C ASN A 125 16.76 7.05 7.38
N GLU A 126 15.50 7.27 6.96
CA GLU A 126 15.13 7.75 5.62
C GLU A 126 14.04 8.83 5.71
N MET A 127 14.01 9.69 4.68
CA MET A 127 12.93 10.66 4.46
C MET A 127 12.07 10.22 3.29
N PHE A 128 10.76 10.36 3.42
CA PHE A 128 9.79 9.86 2.44
C PHE A 128 9.04 10.99 1.73
N ASP A 129 8.69 10.77 0.48
CA ASP A 129 7.87 11.69 -0.33
C ASP A 129 6.38 11.33 -0.22
N LEU A 130 6.08 10.04 0.03
CA LEU A 130 4.73 9.56 0.25
C LEU A 130 4.72 8.54 1.38
N ILE A 131 3.76 8.68 2.30
CA ILE A 131 3.54 7.77 3.42
C ILE A 131 2.09 7.29 3.38
N PHE A 132 1.89 5.97 3.46
CA PHE A 132 0.57 5.35 3.50
C PHE A 132 0.35 4.62 4.81
N LEU A 133 -0.74 4.95 5.50
CA LEU A 133 -1.14 4.34 6.77
C LEU A 133 -2.38 3.48 6.51
N ASP A 134 -2.21 2.16 6.55
CA ASP A 134 -3.29 1.17 6.40
C ASP A 134 -3.06 -0.06 7.27
N ALA A 135 -2.74 0.16 8.54
CA ALA A 135 -2.56 -0.88 9.53
C ALA A 135 -3.67 -0.81 10.61
N ASP A 136 -3.36 -1.20 11.83
CA ASP A 136 -4.30 -1.15 12.96
C ASP A 136 -4.67 0.30 13.32
N LYS A 137 -5.94 0.60 13.32
CA LYS A 137 -6.48 1.95 13.48
C LYS A 137 -6.20 2.57 14.86
N GLU A 138 -6.09 1.74 15.87
CA GLU A 138 -5.77 2.15 17.25
C GLU A 138 -4.42 2.88 17.34
N ASN A 139 -3.48 2.55 16.46
CA ASN A 139 -2.13 3.12 16.43
C ASN A 139 -1.93 4.25 15.44
N TYR A 140 -2.94 4.71 14.70
CA TYR A 140 -2.79 5.76 13.68
C TYR A 140 -2.17 7.05 14.19
N VAL A 141 -2.57 7.51 15.38
CA VAL A 141 -1.99 8.71 16.00
C VAL A 141 -0.51 8.49 16.34
N ASN A 142 -0.15 7.29 16.80
CA ASN A 142 1.24 6.94 17.11
C ASN A 142 2.08 6.84 15.82
N TYR A 143 1.56 6.19 14.78
CA TYR A 143 2.21 6.16 13.47
C TYR A 143 2.44 7.56 12.93
N TYR A 144 1.40 8.41 12.93
CA TYR A 144 1.51 9.79 12.48
C TYR A 144 2.64 10.54 13.18
N ARG A 145 2.73 10.45 14.52
CA ARG A 145 3.78 11.10 15.31
C ARG A 145 5.19 10.62 14.94
N LEU A 146 5.35 9.34 14.59
CA LEU A 146 6.64 8.79 14.20
C LEU A 146 7.04 9.14 12.76
N VAL A 147 6.07 9.35 11.87
CA VAL A 147 6.37 9.54 10.45
C VAL A 147 6.35 10.99 10.00
N ILE A 148 5.73 11.91 10.76
CA ILE A 148 5.62 13.31 10.33
C ILE A 148 6.98 13.97 10.14
N ASP A 149 7.95 13.69 11.02
CA ASP A 149 9.31 14.19 10.92
C ASP A 149 10.14 13.47 9.84
N LYS A 150 9.63 12.36 9.32
CA LYS A 150 10.23 11.62 8.19
C LYS A 150 9.61 12.00 6.84
N LEU A 151 8.60 12.86 6.82
CA LEU A 151 7.98 13.34 5.60
C LEU A 151 8.76 14.53 5.04
N ARG A 152 9.14 14.47 3.77
CA ARG A 152 9.75 15.59 3.07
C ARG A 152 8.77 16.75 2.90
N LYS A 153 9.27 17.95 2.88
CA LYS A 153 8.45 19.13 2.54
C LYS A 153 7.82 18.96 1.14
N GLY A 154 6.50 19.09 1.07
CA GLY A 154 5.72 18.82 -0.14
C GLY A 154 5.34 17.34 -0.34
N GLY A 155 5.69 16.47 0.60
CA GLY A 155 5.27 15.08 0.61
C GLY A 155 3.81 14.90 1.01
N LEU A 156 3.29 13.68 0.82
CA LEU A 156 1.91 13.29 1.09
C LEU A 156 1.85 12.22 2.18
N ILE A 157 0.87 12.36 3.09
CA ILE A 157 0.41 11.27 3.95
C ILE A 157 -1.01 10.89 3.51
N ILE A 158 -1.22 9.61 3.26
CA ILE A 158 -2.52 9.03 2.97
C ILE A 158 -2.85 8.08 4.11
N ALA A 159 -4.01 8.25 4.74
CA ALA A 159 -4.49 7.36 5.79
C ALA A 159 -5.83 6.74 5.36
N ASP A 160 -5.92 5.42 5.41
CA ASP A 160 -7.13 4.69 5.04
C ASP A 160 -8.08 4.53 6.22
N ASN A 161 -9.40 4.50 5.93
CA ASN A 161 -10.49 4.27 6.90
C ASN A 161 -10.44 5.20 8.13
N VAL A 162 -10.34 6.50 7.92
CA VAL A 162 -10.29 7.53 8.98
C VAL A 162 -11.65 8.20 9.25
N LEU A 163 -12.73 7.67 8.69
CA LEU A 163 -14.10 8.13 8.88
C LEU A 163 -14.77 7.44 10.06
#